data_8dbdb5ab11b7f8c53922aa8f41b1ec4c
#
_entry.id   8dbdb5ab11b7f8c53922aa8f41b1ec4c
#
_cell.length_a   1.000
_cell.length_b   1.000
_cell.length_c   1.000
_cell.angle_alpha   90.00
_cell.angle_beta   90.00
_cell.angle_gamma   90.00
#
_symmetry.space_group_name_H-M   'P 1'
#
loop_
_entity.id
_entity.type
_entity.pdbx_description
1 polymer ?
#
loop_
_entity_poly.entity_id
_entity_poly.type
_entity_poly.pdbx_seq_one_letter_code
_entity_poly.pdbx_strand_id
1 'polypeptide(L)'
;MTTSILVSLAALIAVAFAVLGASKIRAVPSMQTRAAQVGFSVGAYKRIGVLEVAGAAGVLLGLAIPPLGVLAAAGLLLLMVGALGAHLRQHDGVAEMTPALVVTVLLVAYLWLAFGKI
;
A
#
# COMPACT_ATOMS: atom_id res chain seq x y z
N MET A 1 -23.56 7.68 -4.18
CA MET A 1 -23.14 6.38 -3.65
C MET A 1 -21.71 6.03 -4.04
N THR A 2 -21.34 6.09 -5.32
CA THR A 2 -19.97 5.83 -5.76
C THR A 2 -18.95 6.74 -5.09
N THR A 3 -19.26 8.03 -4.95
CA THR A 3 -18.36 8.98 -4.28
C THR A 3 -18.12 8.62 -2.82
N SER A 4 -19.17 8.20 -2.10
CA SER A 4 -19.03 7.79 -0.69
C SER A 4 -18.17 6.54 -0.56
N ILE A 5 -18.34 5.58 -1.47
CA ILE A 5 -17.51 4.36 -1.49
C ILE A 5 -16.07 4.73 -1.81
N LEU A 6 -15.86 5.60 -2.78
CA LEU A 6 -14.52 6.03 -3.18
C LEU A 6 -13.80 6.76 -2.04
N VAL A 7 -14.48 7.65 -1.33
CA VAL A 7 -13.93 8.35 -0.17
C VAL A 7 -13.57 7.35 0.93
N SER A 8 -14.44 6.40 1.20
CA SER A 8 -14.19 5.36 2.21
C SER A 8 -12.97 4.50 1.86
N LEU A 9 -12.87 4.07 0.59
CA LEU A 9 -11.72 3.30 0.12
C LEU A 9 -10.43 4.12 0.22
N ALA A 10 -10.46 5.38 -0.19
CA ALA A 10 -9.29 6.25 -0.12
C ALA A 10 -8.83 6.44 1.32
N ALA A 11 -9.77 6.63 2.25
CA ALA A 11 -9.45 6.79 3.67
C ALA A 11 -8.82 5.52 4.24
N LEU A 12 -9.40 4.35 3.95
CA LEU A 12 -8.87 3.08 4.42
C LEU A 12 -7.47 2.80 3.88
N ILE A 13 -7.27 3.03 2.58
CA ILE A 13 -5.97 2.86 1.93
C ILE A 13 -4.95 3.81 2.54
N ALA A 14 -5.32 5.08 2.70
CA ALA A 14 -4.41 6.09 3.23
C ALA A 14 -3.99 5.77 4.66
N VAL A 15 -4.93 5.38 5.53
CA VAL A 15 -4.60 5.01 6.91
C VAL A 15 -3.70 3.79 6.92
N ALA A 16 -4.02 2.76 6.16
CA ALA A 16 -3.23 1.53 6.12
C ALA A 16 -1.79 1.80 5.70
N PHE A 17 -1.59 2.51 4.59
CA PHE A 17 -0.24 2.77 4.09
C PHE A 17 0.50 3.84 4.88
N ALA A 18 -0.20 4.80 5.48
CA ALA A 18 0.44 5.76 6.37
C ALA A 18 0.99 5.07 7.62
N VAL A 19 0.23 4.17 8.23
CA VAL A 19 0.67 3.41 9.40
C VAL A 19 1.81 2.47 9.04
N LEU A 20 1.66 1.67 7.99
CA LEU A 20 2.68 0.73 7.55
C LEU A 20 3.95 1.47 7.12
N GLY A 21 3.80 2.54 6.37
CA GLY A 21 4.93 3.32 5.88
C GLY A 21 5.68 4.02 7.01
N ALA A 22 4.97 4.66 7.93
CA ALA A 22 5.58 5.32 9.07
C ALA A 22 6.32 4.31 9.96
N SER A 23 5.74 3.12 10.16
CA SER A 23 6.39 2.05 10.93
C SER A 23 7.69 1.59 10.29
N LYS A 24 7.72 1.49 8.96
CA LYS A 24 8.94 1.13 8.21
C LYS A 24 9.99 2.24 8.29
N ILE A 25 9.58 3.49 8.14
CA ILE A 25 10.50 4.64 8.22
C ILE A 25 11.13 4.71 9.62
N ARG A 26 10.33 4.49 10.66
CA ARG A 26 10.82 4.47 12.05
C ARG A 26 11.62 3.21 12.38
N ALA A 27 11.58 2.20 11.51
CA ALA A 27 12.25 0.93 11.69
C ALA A 27 11.91 0.30 13.06
N VAL A 28 10.61 0.29 13.40
CA VAL A 28 10.15 -0.35 14.64
C VAL A 28 10.53 -1.83 14.64
N PRO A 29 10.71 -2.46 15.83
CA PRO A 29 11.23 -3.84 15.89
C PRO A 29 10.45 -4.84 15.02
N SER A 30 9.13 -4.75 14.97
CA SER A 30 8.32 -5.64 14.12
C SER A 30 8.65 -5.50 12.65
N MET A 31 8.97 -4.28 12.19
CA MET A 31 9.32 -4.03 10.79
C MET A 31 10.73 -4.51 10.46
N GLN A 32 11.66 -4.43 11.40
CA GLN A 32 12.99 -5.02 11.22
C GLN A 32 12.89 -6.53 11.05
N THR A 33 12.06 -7.18 11.87
CA THR A 33 11.80 -8.61 11.77
C THR A 33 11.18 -8.97 10.42
N ARG A 34 10.18 -8.21 9.98
CA ARG A 34 9.52 -8.45 8.68
C ARG A 34 10.48 -8.25 7.51
N ALA A 35 11.32 -7.22 7.56
CA ALA A 35 12.31 -6.98 6.52
C ALA A 35 13.26 -8.18 6.40
N ALA A 36 13.77 -8.68 7.51
CA ALA A 36 14.64 -9.84 7.53
C ALA A 36 13.94 -11.08 6.96
N GLN A 37 12.67 -11.29 7.31
CA GLN A 37 11.89 -12.45 6.84
C GLN A 37 11.77 -12.48 5.32
N VAL A 38 11.63 -11.31 4.67
CA VAL A 38 11.50 -11.26 3.21
C VAL A 38 12.83 -10.98 2.50
N GLY A 39 13.93 -10.99 3.24
CA GLY A 39 15.27 -10.83 2.67
C GLY A 39 15.64 -9.39 2.32
N PHE A 40 14.98 -8.41 2.92
CA PHE A 40 15.26 -6.99 2.69
C PHE A 40 16.11 -6.40 3.81
N SER A 41 16.97 -5.43 3.46
CA SER A 41 17.66 -4.63 4.45
C SER A 41 16.68 -3.65 5.13
N VAL A 42 17.02 -3.17 6.31
CA VAL A 42 16.23 -2.15 7.00
C VAL A 42 16.16 -0.87 6.16
N GLY A 43 17.29 -0.51 5.49
CA GLY A 43 17.31 0.66 4.63
C GLY A 43 16.38 0.55 3.43
N ALA A 44 16.31 -0.62 2.80
CA ALA A 44 15.38 -0.88 1.71
C ALA A 44 13.92 -0.76 2.20
N TYR A 45 13.64 -1.31 3.38
CA TYR A 45 12.30 -1.24 3.97
C TYR A 45 11.89 0.20 4.30
N LYS A 46 12.83 1.03 4.78
CA LYS A 46 12.57 2.45 5.00
C LYS A 46 12.18 3.17 3.70
N ARG A 47 12.86 2.88 2.60
CA ARG A 47 12.54 3.47 1.29
C ARG A 47 11.15 3.05 0.83
N ILE A 48 10.79 1.80 1.01
CA ILE A 48 9.44 1.33 0.73
C ILE A 48 8.44 2.11 1.57
N GLY A 49 8.73 2.31 2.85
CA GLY A 49 7.88 3.10 3.75
C GLY A 49 7.64 4.53 3.26
N VAL A 50 8.68 5.20 2.74
CA VAL A 50 8.54 6.55 2.16
C VAL A 50 7.59 6.53 0.98
N LEU A 51 7.71 5.54 0.09
CA LEU A 51 6.82 5.40 -1.06
C LEU A 51 5.39 5.11 -0.62
N GLU A 52 5.21 4.31 0.43
CA GLU A 52 3.88 4.01 0.96
C GLU A 52 3.20 5.27 1.53
N VAL A 53 3.92 6.09 2.29
CA VAL A 53 3.38 7.34 2.83
C VAL A 53 3.06 8.32 1.70
N ALA A 54 3.95 8.44 0.73
CA ALA A 54 3.72 9.28 -0.44
C ALA A 54 2.51 8.82 -1.24
N GLY A 55 2.36 7.51 -1.41
CA GLY A 55 1.18 6.92 -2.07
C GLY A 55 -0.10 7.19 -1.30
N ALA A 56 -0.07 7.08 0.02
CA ALA A 56 -1.22 7.40 0.87
C ALA A 56 -1.67 8.86 0.66
N ALA A 57 -0.72 9.78 0.68
CA ALA A 57 -1.01 11.20 0.41
C ALA A 57 -1.58 11.39 -0.98
N GLY A 58 -1.01 10.73 -1.98
CA GLY A 58 -1.48 10.82 -3.37
C GLY A 58 -2.90 10.29 -3.56
N VAL A 59 -3.26 9.21 -2.87
CA VAL A 59 -4.64 8.68 -2.93
C VAL A 59 -5.63 9.68 -2.32
N LEU A 60 -5.28 10.31 -1.21
CA LEU A 60 -6.15 11.34 -0.61
C LEU A 60 -6.28 12.56 -1.51
N LEU A 61 -5.17 13.05 -2.07
CA LEU A 61 -5.20 14.16 -3.02
C LEU A 61 -5.98 13.79 -4.29
N GLY A 62 -6.02 12.52 -4.61
CA GLY A 62 -6.79 12.00 -5.73
C GLY A 62 -8.29 12.22 -5.62
N LEU A 63 -8.82 12.47 -4.42
CA LEU A 63 -10.22 12.84 -4.25
C LEU A 63 -10.53 14.18 -4.91
N ALA A 64 -9.55 15.10 -4.95
CA ALA A 64 -9.65 16.37 -5.64
C ALA A 64 -9.10 16.31 -7.07
N ILE A 65 -8.07 15.50 -7.29
CA ILE A 65 -7.35 15.38 -8.56
C ILE A 65 -7.32 13.89 -8.95
N PRO A 66 -8.40 13.37 -9.59
CA PRO A 66 -8.52 11.92 -9.86
C PRO A 66 -7.32 11.27 -10.56
N PRO A 67 -6.68 11.88 -11.58
CA PRO A 67 -5.50 11.25 -12.19
C PRO A 67 -4.36 11.01 -11.20
N LEU A 68 -4.17 11.92 -10.25
CA LEU A 68 -3.13 11.77 -9.23
C LEU A 68 -3.41 10.58 -8.32
N GLY A 69 -4.67 10.39 -7.94
CA GLY A 69 -5.08 9.24 -7.13
C GLY A 69 -4.87 7.93 -7.86
N VAL A 70 -5.19 7.87 -9.13
CA VAL A 70 -4.98 6.67 -9.95
C VAL A 70 -3.48 6.34 -10.05
N LEU A 71 -2.64 7.35 -10.30
CA LEU A 71 -1.19 7.13 -10.36
C LEU A 71 -0.64 6.66 -9.02
N ALA A 72 -1.07 7.28 -7.92
CA ALA A 72 -0.63 6.89 -6.59
C ALA A 72 -1.05 5.45 -6.26
N ALA A 73 -2.30 5.11 -6.51
CA ALA A 73 -2.81 3.76 -6.26
C ALA A 73 -2.13 2.72 -7.14
N ALA A 74 -1.84 3.04 -8.39
CA ALA A 74 -1.11 2.15 -9.28
C ALA A 74 0.31 1.89 -8.73
N GLY A 75 0.98 2.92 -8.24
CA GLY A 75 2.29 2.77 -7.60
C GLY A 75 2.24 1.90 -6.35
N LEU A 76 1.24 2.11 -5.50
CA LEU A 76 1.05 1.27 -4.32
C LEU A 76 0.74 -0.17 -4.70
N LEU A 77 -0.03 -0.38 -5.76
CA LEU A 77 -0.32 -1.73 -6.25
C LEU A 77 0.97 -2.43 -6.71
N LEU A 78 1.85 -1.72 -7.38
CA LEU A 78 3.16 -2.28 -7.77
C LEU A 78 3.97 -2.67 -6.55
N LEU A 79 3.94 -1.87 -5.49
CA LEU A 79 4.61 -2.24 -4.23
C LEU A 79 4.00 -3.52 -3.64
N MET A 80 2.68 -3.68 -3.73
CA MET A 80 2.02 -4.90 -3.22
C MET A 80 2.34 -6.12 -4.06
N VAL A 81 2.44 -5.98 -5.38
CA VAL A 81 2.91 -7.08 -6.25
C VAL A 81 4.30 -7.51 -5.83
N GLY A 82 5.19 -6.55 -5.58
CA GLY A 82 6.53 -6.83 -5.07
C GLY A 82 6.53 -7.52 -3.71
N ALA A 83 5.67 -7.05 -2.80
CA ALA A 83 5.53 -7.63 -1.47
C ALA A 83 5.04 -9.08 -1.52
N LEU A 84 4.00 -9.34 -2.32
CA LEU A 84 3.47 -10.69 -2.51
C LEU A 84 4.51 -11.60 -3.15
N GLY A 85 5.23 -11.09 -4.14
CA GLY A 85 6.33 -11.84 -4.76
C GLY A 85 7.42 -12.20 -3.77
N ALA A 86 7.77 -11.27 -2.87
CA ALA A 86 8.77 -11.51 -1.83
C ALA A 86 8.29 -12.58 -0.83
N HIS A 87 7.03 -12.53 -0.42
CA HIS A 87 6.44 -13.56 0.45
C HIS A 87 6.46 -14.93 -0.22
N LEU A 88 6.07 -15.01 -1.48
CA LEU A 88 6.08 -16.26 -2.23
C LEU A 88 7.50 -16.83 -2.36
N ARG A 89 8.48 -15.96 -2.61
CA ARG A 89 9.88 -16.39 -2.74
C ARG A 89 10.42 -16.94 -1.42
N GLN A 90 9.93 -16.45 -0.28
CA GLN A 90 10.30 -16.93 1.04
C GLN A 90 9.43 -18.10 1.52
N HIS A 91 8.53 -18.58 0.67
CA HIS A 91 7.60 -19.68 0.99
C HIS A 91 6.70 -19.37 2.18
N ASP A 92 6.31 -18.11 2.34
CA ASP A 92 5.40 -17.68 3.39
C ASP A 92 3.98 -18.20 3.12
N GLY A 93 3.24 -18.46 4.20
CA GLY A 93 1.86 -18.88 4.13
C GLY A 93 0.89 -17.73 3.89
N VAL A 94 -0.40 -18.08 3.72
CA VAL A 94 -1.47 -17.11 3.50
C VAL A 94 -1.57 -16.13 4.68
N ALA A 95 -1.35 -16.59 5.92
CA ALA A 95 -1.43 -15.74 7.09
C ALA A 95 -0.46 -14.56 7.02
N GLU A 96 0.77 -14.80 6.57
CA GLU A 96 1.79 -13.75 6.45
C GLU A 96 1.48 -12.80 5.30
N MET A 97 0.80 -13.28 4.26
CA MET A 97 0.42 -12.47 3.10
C MET A 97 -0.88 -11.69 3.29
N THR A 98 -1.68 -12.03 4.30
CA THR A 98 -3.02 -11.45 4.47
C THR A 98 -3.05 -9.93 4.47
N PRO A 99 -2.18 -9.20 5.20
CA PRO A 99 -2.21 -7.73 5.13
C PRO A 99 -2.02 -7.20 3.71
N ALA A 100 -1.08 -7.75 2.96
CA ALA A 100 -0.83 -7.33 1.58
C ALA A 100 -2.01 -7.67 0.68
N LEU A 101 -2.64 -8.83 0.87
CA LEU A 101 -3.81 -9.23 0.09
C LEU A 101 -4.99 -8.30 0.35
N VAL A 102 -5.24 -7.94 1.62
CA VAL A 102 -6.36 -7.05 1.99
C VAL A 102 -6.20 -5.69 1.33
N VAL A 103 -5.03 -5.06 1.46
CA VAL A 103 -4.82 -3.73 0.87
C VAL A 103 -4.79 -3.79 -0.64
N THR A 104 -4.35 -4.91 -1.23
CA THR A 104 -4.40 -5.11 -2.68
C THR A 104 -5.85 -5.09 -3.19
N VAL A 105 -6.75 -5.77 -2.49
CA VAL A 105 -8.18 -5.76 -2.84
C VAL A 105 -8.74 -4.34 -2.76
N LEU A 106 -8.40 -3.61 -1.72
CA LEU A 106 -8.84 -2.21 -1.56
C LEU A 106 -8.31 -1.34 -2.70
N LEU A 107 -7.06 -1.51 -3.09
CA LEU A 107 -6.45 -0.76 -4.19
C LEU A 107 -7.12 -1.07 -5.53
N VAL A 108 -7.40 -2.33 -5.80
CA VAL A 108 -8.07 -2.73 -7.05
C VAL A 108 -9.49 -2.12 -7.10
N ALA A 109 -10.23 -2.19 -5.99
CA ALA A 109 -11.56 -1.58 -5.92
C ALA A 109 -11.51 -0.07 -6.12
N TYR A 110 -10.54 0.60 -5.47
CA TYR A 110 -10.35 2.05 -5.66
C TYR A 110 -10.03 2.38 -7.10
N LEU A 111 -9.09 1.67 -7.73
CA LEU A 111 -8.70 1.90 -9.11
C LEU A 111 -9.87 1.71 -10.06
N TRP A 112 -10.67 0.68 -9.86
CA TRP A 112 -11.85 0.42 -10.68
C TRP A 112 -12.82 1.60 -10.67
N LEU A 113 -13.11 2.11 -9.46
CA LEU A 113 -14.06 3.22 -9.32
C LEU A 113 -13.45 4.56 -9.74
N ALA A 114 -12.20 4.82 -9.38
CA ALA A 114 -11.53 6.08 -9.68
C ALA A 114 -11.25 6.25 -11.18
N PHE A 115 -10.98 5.16 -11.88
CA PHE A 115 -10.69 5.20 -13.30
C PHE A 115 -11.86 5.77 -14.10
N GLY A 116 -13.07 5.52 -13.65
CA GLY A 116 -14.27 6.08 -14.28
C GLY A 116 -14.43 7.60 -14.12
N LYS A 117 -13.59 8.22 -13.28
CA LYS A 117 -13.64 9.65 -13.00
C LYS A 117 -12.57 10.46 -13.75
N ILE A 118 -11.72 9.78 -14.51
CA ILE A 118 -10.68 10.44 -15.30
C ILE A 118 -11.23 10.94 -16.63
#